data_efd25014592f37342085b720e4c8fd16
#
_entry.id   efd25014592f37342085b720e4c8fd16
#
_cell.length_a   1.000
_cell.length_b   1.000
_cell.length_c   1.000
_cell.angle_alpha   90.00
_cell.angle_beta   90.00
_cell.angle_gamma   90.00
#
_symmetry.space_group_name_H-M   'P 1'
#
loop_
_entity.id
_entity.type
_entity.pdbx_description
1 polymer ?
#
loop_
_entity_poly.entity_id
_entity_poly.type
_entity_poly.pdbx_seq_one_letter_code
_entity_poly.pdbx_strand_id
1 'polypeptide(L)'
;MQVITPLFNLSDLPEDCRALTPCMMNGETVGAFFLSPRRAVTDVFFRAEALMREGRVMILYLDGLGYALYHRAARRFMPFCARTFSCVSARTAYPPLTQPCMASMLTGVWPQTHGIFSRRDHRPRVPSLLRHPGAVLVEADSAPLALEREPVLTLPRAGESVDAAVLRAALPIAAGDAPLLIVHFHGLDDLEHDVGDDEALLADKLHELDDAVRALCAVFRGAAILCADHGVHREDGAGSHGRFDCRDMFVPYGEALL
;
A
#
# COMPACT_ATOMS: atom_id res chain seq x y z
N MET A 1 -0.02 -30.66 -13.54
CA MET A 1 -0.69 -29.34 -13.57
C MET A 1 -1.35 -29.16 -12.21
N GLN A 2 -0.82 -28.34 -11.32
CA GLN A 2 -1.50 -27.97 -10.07
C GLN A 2 -2.55 -26.92 -10.43
N VAL A 3 -3.81 -27.28 -10.32
CA VAL A 3 -4.91 -26.30 -10.43
C VAL A 3 -4.91 -25.48 -9.14
N ILE A 4 -4.51 -24.23 -9.20
CA ILE A 4 -4.69 -23.32 -8.08
C ILE A 4 -6.16 -22.93 -8.07
N THR A 5 -6.94 -23.60 -7.25
CA THR A 5 -8.33 -23.22 -7.00
C THR A 5 -8.32 -21.99 -6.12
N PRO A 6 -8.97 -20.89 -6.47
CA PRO A 6 -9.09 -19.75 -5.58
C PRO A 6 -9.84 -20.16 -4.32
N LEU A 7 -9.25 -19.86 -3.16
CA LEU A 7 -9.75 -20.23 -1.84
C LEU A 7 -10.84 -19.27 -1.31
N PHE A 8 -11.52 -18.52 -2.18
CA PHE A 8 -12.52 -17.54 -1.74
C PHE A 8 -13.81 -17.59 -2.55
N ASN A 9 -14.92 -17.27 -1.91
CA ASN A 9 -16.20 -17.13 -2.55
C ASN A 9 -16.29 -15.79 -3.30
N LEU A 10 -17.06 -15.75 -4.39
CA LEU A 10 -17.32 -14.51 -5.14
C LEU A 10 -17.96 -13.42 -4.26
N SER A 11 -18.69 -13.79 -3.20
CA SER A 11 -19.29 -12.87 -2.25
C SER A 11 -18.29 -12.12 -1.38
N ASP A 12 -17.09 -12.68 -1.21
CA ASP A 12 -16.04 -12.12 -0.36
C ASP A 12 -15.21 -11.05 -1.09
N LEU A 13 -15.50 -10.88 -2.38
CA LEU A 13 -14.79 -9.96 -3.25
C LEU A 13 -15.46 -8.58 -3.29
N PRO A 14 -14.66 -7.51 -3.37
CA PRO A 14 -15.18 -6.18 -3.63
C PRO A 14 -16.08 -6.14 -4.88
N GLU A 15 -17.12 -5.31 -4.88
CA GLU A 15 -18.08 -5.27 -6.00
C GLU A 15 -17.44 -4.92 -7.35
N ASP A 16 -16.45 -4.05 -7.35
CA ASP A 16 -15.68 -3.65 -8.53
C ASP A 16 -14.71 -4.74 -9.03
N CYS A 17 -14.51 -5.80 -8.23
CA CYS A 17 -13.67 -6.95 -8.54
C CYS A 17 -14.43 -8.20 -8.97
N ARG A 18 -15.75 -8.14 -9.18
CA ARG A 18 -16.57 -9.33 -9.49
C ARG A 18 -16.56 -9.74 -10.96
N ALA A 19 -15.89 -8.98 -11.83
CA ALA A 19 -15.70 -9.37 -13.22
C ALA A 19 -14.60 -10.44 -13.35
N LEU A 20 -14.97 -11.63 -13.81
CA LEU A 20 -14.05 -12.75 -13.99
C LEU A 20 -13.24 -12.56 -15.29
N THR A 21 -11.91 -12.61 -15.17
CA THR A 21 -11.02 -12.71 -16.33
C THR A 21 -10.21 -14.01 -16.25
N PRO A 22 -9.87 -14.65 -17.40
CA PRO A 22 -9.01 -15.82 -17.39
C PRO A 22 -7.65 -15.52 -16.78
N CYS A 23 -7.20 -16.38 -15.88
CA CYS A 23 -5.84 -16.32 -15.38
C CYS A 23 -4.91 -17.08 -16.31
N MET A 24 -3.96 -16.37 -16.90
CA MET A 24 -2.95 -16.94 -17.79
C MET A 24 -1.62 -17.07 -17.06
N MET A 25 -1.04 -18.26 -17.08
CA MET A 25 0.35 -18.50 -16.66
C MET A 25 1.08 -19.20 -17.80
N ASN A 26 2.24 -18.62 -18.21
CA ASN A 26 3.05 -19.18 -19.29
C ASN A 26 2.29 -19.41 -20.61
N GLY A 27 1.33 -18.54 -20.94
CA GLY A 27 0.51 -18.66 -22.14
C GLY A 27 -0.64 -19.67 -22.05
N GLU A 28 -0.79 -20.40 -20.93
CA GLU A 28 -1.90 -21.33 -20.70
C GLU A 28 -2.91 -20.74 -19.72
N THR A 29 -4.20 -20.98 -19.96
CA THR A 29 -5.26 -20.64 -19.01
C THR A 29 -5.23 -21.66 -17.87
N VAL A 30 -4.79 -21.22 -16.68
CA VAL A 30 -4.64 -22.09 -15.49
C VAL A 30 -5.84 -22.02 -14.55
N GLY A 31 -6.83 -21.15 -14.83
CA GLY A 31 -8.05 -21.06 -14.05
C GLY A 31 -9.00 -19.99 -14.61
N ALA A 32 -10.26 -20.06 -14.24
CA ALA A 32 -11.31 -19.13 -14.66
C ALA A 32 -11.44 -17.91 -13.71
N PHE A 33 -10.36 -17.47 -13.05
CA PHE A 33 -10.52 -16.53 -11.95
C PHE A 33 -9.43 -15.49 -11.91
N PHE A 34 -9.64 -14.38 -12.55
CA PHE A 34 -9.17 -13.16 -11.99
C PHE A 34 -10.07 -12.02 -12.33
N LEU A 35 -10.49 -11.50 -11.34
CA LEU A 35 -11.04 -10.21 -11.13
C LEU A 35 -9.98 -9.22 -11.52
N SER A 36 -10.27 -8.45 -12.53
CA SER A 36 -9.49 -7.26 -12.81
C SER A 36 -10.10 -6.13 -12.01
N PRO A 37 -9.57 -5.78 -10.84
CA PRO A 37 -9.84 -4.45 -10.32
C PRO A 37 -9.40 -3.47 -11.39
N ARG A 38 -10.07 -2.34 -11.45
CA ARG A 38 -9.73 -1.27 -12.42
C ARG A 38 -8.32 -0.74 -12.20
N ARG A 39 -7.70 -1.05 -11.07
CA ARG A 39 -6.40 -0.58 -10.64
C ARG A 39 -5.50 -1.72 -10.17
N ALA A 40 -4.21 -1.48 -10.26
CA ALA A 40 -3.17 -2.31 -9.69
C ALA A 40 -2.16 -1.43 -8.94
N VAL A 41 -1.39 -1.99 -8.01
CA VAL A 41 -0.37 -1.22 -7.28
C VAL A 41 0.68 -0.61 -8.22
N THR A 42 0.94 -1.22 -9.37
CA THR A 42 1.81 -0.66 -10.42
C THR A 42 1.29 0.66 -11.00
N ASP A 43 -0.02 0.92 -10.92
CA ASP A 43 -0.61 2.17 -11.42
C ASP A 43 -0.17 3.38 -10.60
N VAL A 44 0.23 3.19 -9.34
CA VAL A 44 0.78 4.26 -8.48
C VAL A 44 1.96 4.94 -9.16
N PHE A 45 2.89 4.15 -9.73
CA PHE A 45 4.03 4.68 -10.47
C PHE A 45 3.60 5.59 -11.62
N PHE A 46 2.75 5.08 -12.51
CA PHE A 46 2.33 5.82 -13.71
C PHE A 46 1.51 7.06 -13.37
N ARG A 47 0.68 6.97 -12.32
CA ARG A 47 -0.09 8.14 -11.86
C ARG A 47 0.79 9.18 -11.20
N ALA A 48 1.73 8.78 -10.35
CA ALA A 48 2.69 9.71 -9.76
C ALA A 48 3.50 10.43 -10.85
N GLU A 49 4.02 9.69 -11.84
CA GLU A 49 4.73 10.26 -13.00
C GLU A 49 3.87 11.28 -13.78
N ALA A 50 2.59 10.98 -13.98
CA ALA A 50 1.69 11.88 -14.66
C ALA A 50 1.41 13.14 -13.83
N LEU A 51 1.10 12.98 -12.55
CA LEU A 51 0.77 14.06 -11.63
C LEU A 51 1.99 14.97 -11.33
N MET A 52 3.21 14.44 -11.29
CA MET A 52 4.44 15.24 -11.12
C MET A 52 4.70 16.20 -12.26
N ARG A 53 4.09 16.02 -13.44
CA ARG A 53 4.17 17.00 -14.54
C ARG A 53 3.29 18.23 -14.30
N GLU A 54 2.31 18.10 -13.42
CA GLU A 54 1.34 19.13 -13.09
C GLU A 54 1.68 19.84 -11.76
N GLY A 55 2.42 19.15 -10.88
CA GLY A 55 2.78 19.70 -9.57
C GLY A 55 3.40 18.68 -8.64
N ARG A 56 3.35 18.97 -7.36
CA ARG A 56 3.87 18.10 -6.30
C ARG A 56 2.96 16.90 -6.09
N VAL A 57 3.56 15.77 -5.74
CA VAL A 57 2.83 14.53 -5.45
C VAL A 57 3.21 14.00 -4.08
N MET A 58 2.22 13.56 -3.30
CA MET A 58 2.41 12.81 -2.07
C MET A 58 1.80 11.42 -2.23
N ILE A 59 2.56 10.39 -1.88
CA ILE A 59 2.08 9.01 -1.80
C ILE A 59 1.97 8.64 -0.31
N LEU A 60 0.76 8.38 0.14
CA LEU A 60 0.44 7.91 1.48
C LEU A 60 0.33 6.38 1.40
N TYR A 61 1.37 5.72 1.85
CA TYR A 61 1.50 4.27 1.81
C TYR A 61 1.19 3.69 3.20
N LEU A 62 0.09 2.95 3.31
CA LEU A 62 -0.42 2.37 4.54
C LEU A 62 -0.23 0.85 4.48
N ASP A 63 0.87 0.36 5.06
CA ASP A 63 1.25 -1.06 5.07
C ASP A 63 0.19 -1.92 5.76
N GLY A 64 -0.12 -3.07 5.17
CA GLY A 64 -1.10 -4.02 5.70
C GLY A 64 -2.56 -3.67 5.45
N LEU A 65 -2.89 -2.43 5.06
CA LEU A 65 -4.28 -2.01 4.91
C LEU A 65 -4.98 -2.71 3.73
N GLY A 66 -5.52 -3.90 3.96
CA GLY A 66 -6.32 -4.61 3.00
C GLY A 66 -7.63 -3.90 2.64
N TYR A 67 -8.09 -4.04 1.38
CA TYR A 67 -9.34 -3.42 0.94
C TYR A 67 -10.56 -3.92 1.72
N ALA A 68 -10.56 -5.18 2.13
CA ALA A 68 -11.64 -5.75 2.94
C ALA A 68 -11.78 -5.03 4.29
N LEU A 69 -10.66 -4.80 4.99
CA LEU A 69 -10.63 -4.02 6.23
C LEU A 69 -11.03 -2.57 5.97
N TYR A 70 -10.43 -1.91 4.97
CA TYR A 70 -10.77 -0.54 4.61
C TYR A 70 -12.26 -0.37 4.32
N HIS A 71 -12.85 -1.25 3.52
CA HIS A 71 -14.27 -1.17 3.16
C HIS A 71 -15.22 -1.30 4.36
N ARG A 72 -14.88 -2.18 5.33
CA ARG A 72 -15.68 -2.36 6.56
C ARG A 72 -15.53 -1.19 7.54
N ALA A 73 -14.26 -0.77 7.74
CA ALA A 73 -13.85 0.02 8.89
C ALA A 73 -13.66 1.52 8.60
N ALA A 74 -13.31 1.90 7.34
CA ALA A 74 -12.86 3.26 7.06
C ALA A 74 -13.90 4.34 7.36
N ARG A 75 -15.18 4.12 7.06
CA ARG A 75 -16.23 5.11 7.36
C ARG A 75 -16.35 5.43 8.87
N ARG A 76 -16.01 4.45 9.71
CA ARG A 76 -16.11 4.56 11.16
C ARG A 76 -14.79 5.04 11.79
N PHE A 77 -13.66 4.47 11.38
CA PHE A 77 -12.37 4.64 12.04
C PHE A 77 -11.37 5.48 11.23
N MET A 78 -11.59 5.66 9.91
CA MET A 78 -10.79 6.50 9.04
C MET A 78 -11.67 7.47 8.22
N PRO A 79 -12.51 8.29 8.89
CA PRO A 79 -13.53 9.09 8.20
C PRO A 79 -12.94 10.18 7.31
N PHE A 80 -11.76 10.71 7.59
CA PHE A 80 -11.08 11.67 6.73
C PHE A 80 -10.61 10.98 5.44
N CYS A 81 -9.92 9.85 5.52
CA CYS A 81 -9.47 9.08 4.37
C CYS A 81 -10.65 8.67 3.48
N ALA A 82 -11.74 8.13 4.09
CA ALA A 82 -12.91 7.68 3.36
C ALA A 82 -13.60 8.80 2.55
N ARG A 83 -13.63 10.02 3.08
CA ARG A 83 -14.22 11.18 2.38
C ARG A 83 -13.31 11.79 1.33
N THR A 84 -12.00 11.83 1.63
CA THR A 84 -11.03 12.57 0.81
C THR A 84 -10.61 11.78 -0.42
N PHE A 85 -10.38 10.46 -0.29
CA PHE A 85 -9.75 9.67 -1.34
C PHE A 85 -10.72 8.83 -2.17
N SER A 86 -11.95 8.59 -1.72
CA SER A 86 -12.95 7.77 -2.45
C SER A 86 -12.36 6.49 -3.03
N CYS A 87 -11.66 5.71 -2.19
CA CYS A 87 -10.85 4.59 -2.63
C CYS A 87 -11.66 3.50 -3.34
N VAL A 88 -11.08 2.96 -4.39
CA VAL A 88 -11.48 1.73 -5.07
C VAL A 88 -10.49 0.62 -4.74
N SER A 89 -10.83 -0.63 -5.05
CA SER A 89 -9.88 -1.72 -4.89
C SER A 89 -8.81 -1.69 -5.97
N ALA A 90 -7.57 -2.01 -5.58
CA ALA A 90 -6.46 -2.27 -6.48
C ALA A 90 -5.88 -3.66 -6.20
N ARG A 91 -5.40 -4.33 -7.25
CA ARG A 91 -4.71 -5.60 -7.11
C ARG A 91 -3.25 -5.36 -6.75
N THR A 92 -2.76 -6.04 -5.73
CA THR A 92 -1.35 -5.99 -5.37
C THR A 92 -0.50 -7.01 -6.15
N ALA A 93 0.82 -7.00 -5.92
CA ALA A 93 1.74 -7.97 -6.48
C ALA A 93 1.60 -9.34 -5.79
N TYR A 94 2.06 -10.40 -6.46
CA TYR A 94 2.20 -11.72 -5.87
C TYR A 94 3.70 -12.10 -5.81
N PRO A 95 4.18 -12.55 -4.65
CA PRO A 95 3.44 -12.72 -3.38
C PRO A 95 3.11 -11.36 -2.73
N PRO A 96 1.94 -11.25 -2.03
CA PRO A 96 1.55 -10.04 -1.31
C PRO A 96 2.35 -9.88 -0.01
N LEU A 97 3.58 -9.42 -0.19
CA LEU A 97 4.56 -9.12 0.84
C LEU A 97 5.05 -7.68 0.64
N THR A 98 5.43 -7.00 1.71
CA THR A 98 5.84 -5.60 1.68
C THR A 98 6.84 -5.29 0.57
N GLN A 99 8.00 -5.99 0.52
CA GLN A 99 9.05 -5.69 -0.45
C GLN A 99 8.64 -5.91 -1.92
N PRO A 100 8.05 -7.05 -2.34
CA PRO A 100 7.56 -7.22 -3.71
C PRO A 100 6.50 -6.20 -4.11
N CYS A 101 5.58 -5.89 -3.21
CA CYS A 101 4.49 -4.97 -3.48
C CYS A 101 4.98 -3.52 -3.53
N MET A 102 5.81 -3.09 -2.56
CA MET A 102 6.45 -1.77 -2.55
C MET A 102 7.33 -1.57 -3.80
N ALA A 103 8.14 -2.58 -4.17
CA ALA A 103 8.92 -2.51 -5.40
C ALA A 103 8.04 -2.38 -6.64
N SER A 104 6.92 -3.12 -6.71
CA SER A 104 5.96 -3.00 -7.83
C SER A 104 5.31 -1.62 -7.88
N MET A 105 4.94 -1.07 -6.73
CA MET A 105 4.36 0.26 -6.59
C MET A 105 5.35 1.35 -7.02
N LEU A 106 6.61 1.25 -6.59
CA LEU A 106 7.61 2.29 -6.83
C LEU A 106 8.28 2.20 -8.21
N THR A 107 8.21 1.05 -8.90
CA THR A 107 8.84 0.84 -10.22
C THR A 107 7.85 0.74 -11.37
N GLY A 108 6.55 0.55 -11.09
CA GLY A 108 5.50 0.40 -12.10
C GLY A 108 5.53 -0.95 -12.84
N VAL A 109 6.32 -1.91 -12.37
CA VAL A 109 6.43 -3.24 -12.99
C VAL A 109 6.27 -4.35 -11.96
N TRP A 110 6.01 -5.57 -12.42
CA TRP A 110 5.76 -6.73 -11.58
C TRP A 110 7.07 -7.41 -11.12
N PRO A 111 7.01 -8.29 -10.09
CA PRO A 111 8.17 -9.00 -9.54
C PRO A 111 9.05 -9.69 -10.58
N GLN A 112 8.48 -10.24 -11.64
CA GLN A 112 9.21 -10.86 -12.75
C GLN A 112 10.19 -9.90 -13.44
N THR A 113 9.88 -8.61 -13.45
CA THR A 113 10.70 -7.57 -14.08
C THR A 113 11.65 -6.91 -13.09
N HIS A 114 11.15 -6.48 -11.91
CA HIS A 114 12.02 -5.80 -10.94
C HIS A 114 12.86 -6.75 -10.07
N GLY A 115 12.54 -8.06 -10.05
CA GLY A 115 13.36 -9.09 -9.42
C GLY A 115 13.23 -9.21 -7.90
N ILE A 116 12.27 -8.55 -7.26
CA ILE A 116 11.98 -8.65 -5.83
C ILE A 116 10.82 -9.63 -5.65
N PHE A 117 11.04 -10.78 -5.00
CA PHE A 117 10.05 -11.83 -4.77
C PHE A 117 9.84 -12.18 -3.29
N SER A 118 10.75 -11.70 -2.42
CA SER A 118 10.75 -12.07 -1.01
C SER A 118 11.31 -10.96 -0.15
N ARG A 119 11.16 -11.11 1.18
CA ARG A 119 11.75 -10.22 2.18
C ARG A 119 13.31 -10.19 2.15
N ARG A 120 13.96 -11.09 1.40
CA ARG A 120 15.42 -11.17 1.27
C ARG A 120 15.95 -10.39 0.07
N ASP A 121 15.07 -10.03 -0.85
CA ASP A 121 15.42 -9.26 -2.04
C ASP A 121 15.28 -7.77 -1.73
N HIS A 122 16.35 -7.00 -1.92
CA HIS A 122 16.37 -5.59 -1.52
C HIS A 122 16.60 -4.61 -2.67
N ARG A 123 17.17 -5.06 -3.80
CA ARG A 123 17.54 -4.17 -4.92
C ARG A 123 16.71 -4.44 -6.17
N PRO A 124 15.77 -3.57 -6.54
CA PRO A 124 15.09 -3.65 -7.82
C PRO A 124 16.07 -3.54 -9.00
N ARG A 125 15.78 -4.27 -10.07
CA ARG A 125 16.59 -4.27 -11.31
C ARG A 125 16.24 -3.12 -12.26
N VAL A 126 15.23 -2.35 -11.94
CA VAL A 126 14.71 -1.24 -12.74
C VAL A 126 14.60 0.01 -11.88
N PRO A 127 14.67 1.21 -12.49
CA PRO A 127 14.56 2.45 -11.75
C PRO A 127 13.21 2.63 -11.06
N SER A 128 13.23 3.25 -9.87
CA SER A 128 12.04 3.58 -9.10
C SER A 128 11.65 5.05 -9.24
N LEU A 129 10.57 5.47 -8.58
CA LEU A 129 10.17 6.87 -8.43
C LEU A 129 11.24 7.71 -7.71
N LEU A 130 12.10 7.07 -6.89
CA LEU A 130 13.17 7.75 -6.17
C LEU A 130 14.33 8.22 -7.09
N ARG A 131 14.30 7.86 -8.40
CA ARG A 131 15.24 8.43 -9.39
C ARG A 131 15.03 9.93 -9.61
N HIS A 132 13.83 10.45 -9.34
CA HIS A 132 13.54 11.88 -9.55
C HIS A 132 14.32 12.75 -8.57
N PRO A 133 14.97 13.83 -9.08
CA PRO A 133 15.64 14.80 -8.21
C PRO A 133 14.66 15.39 -7.18
N GLY A 134 15.06 15.38 -5.91
CA GLY A 134 14.24 15.92 -4.82
C GLY A 134 13.12 14.98 -4.33
N ALA A 135 12.97 13.78 -4.90
CA ALA A 135 12.06 12.78 -4.35
C ALA A 135 12.54 12.30 -2.97
N VAL A 136 11.61 12.14 -2.04
CA VAL A 136 11.88 11.75 -0.65
C VAL A 136 10.96 10.61 -0.26
N LEU A 137 11.53 9.55 0.30
CA LEU A 137 10.82 8.49 1.02
C LEU A 137 11.06 8.68 2.52
N VAL A 138 9.99 8.69 3.30
CA VAL A 138 10.04 8.71 4.76
C VAL A 138 9.45 7.40 5.27
N GLU A 139 10.25 6.66 6.05
CA GLU A 139 9.81 5.39 6.63
C GLU A 139 10.53 5.12 7.96
N ALA A 140 10.02 4.15 8.73
CA ALA A 140 10.78 3.56 9.80
C ALA A 140 11.70 2.45 9.27
N ASP A 141 12.59 1.93 10.13
CA ASP A 141 13.54 0.87 9.76
C ASP A 141 12.83 -0.51 9.72
N SER A 142 11.93 -0.71 8.77
CA SER A 142 11.12 -1.93 8.71
C SER A 142 11.38 -2.81 7.48
N ALA A 143 11.56 -2.23 6.30
CA ALA A 143 11.65 -3.01 5.06
C ALA A 143 12.46 -2.30 3.96
N PRO A 144 13.70 -1.90 4.18
CA PRO A 144 14.42 -1.04 3.25
C PRO A 144 14.65 -1.74 1.90
N LEU A 145 14.15 -1.11 0.84
CA LEU A 145 14.60 -1.38 -0.52
C LEU A 145 15.82 -0.49 -0.82
N ALA A 146 16.85 -1.05 -1.44
CA ALA A 146 18.00 -0.30 -1.93
C ALA A 146 17.62 0.42 -3.23
N LEU A 147 17.03 1.61 -3.07
CA LEU A 147 16.57 2.48 -4.16
C LEU A 147 17.65 3.50 -4.56
N GLU A 148 17.34 4.39 -5.49
CA GLU A 148 18.29 5.40 -6.00
C GLU A 148 18.63 6.48 -4.97
N ARG A 149 17.81 6.61 -3.92
CA ARG A 149 18.00 7.53 -2.80
C ARG A 149 17.73 6.79 -1.49
N GLU A 150 18.56 7.10 -0.50
CA GLU A 150 18.34 6.61 0.84
C GLU A 150 17.05 7.24 1.42
N PRO A 151 16.21 6.47 2.08
CA PRO A 151 15.05 6.99 2.77
C PRO A 151 15.45 7.86 3.97
N VAL A 152 14.56 8.76 4.36
CA VAL A 152 14.62 9.41 5.67
C VAL A 152 14.11 8.40 6.69
N LEU A 153 15.03 7.68 7.31
CA LEU A 153 14.72 6.71 8.36
C LEU A 153 14.41 7.43 9.66
N THR A 154 13.37 6.99 10.34
CA THR A 154 12.96 7.54 11.63
C THR A 154 12.75 6.45 12.66
N LEU A 155 13.09 6.76 13.90
CA LEU A 155 12.86 5.88 15.03
C LEU A 155 11.91 6.53 16.03
N PRO A 156 11.02 5.76 16.66
CA PRO A 156 10.16 6.25 17.72
C PRO A 156 10.95 6.78 18.93
N ARG A 157 10.47 7.86 19.53
CA ARG A 157 10.92 8.34 20.83
C ARG A 157 10.21 7.56 21.95
N ALA A 158 10.62 7.74 23.18
CA ALA A 158 9.95 7.11 24.32
C ALA A 158 8.45 7.50 24.35
N GLY A 159 7.58 6.50 24.28
CA GLY A 159 6.12 6.68 24.28
C GLY A 159 5.51 7.12 22.93
N GLU A 160 6.30 7.20 21.87
CA GLU A 160 5.83 7.51 20.51
C GLU A 160 5.58 6.21 19.75
N SER A 161 4.50 6.14 18.99
CA SER A 161 4.29 5.04 18.04
C SER A 161 5.22 5.17 16.84
N VAL A 162 5.43 4.09 16.11
CA VAL A 162 6.22 4.09 14.89
C VAL A 162 5.63 5.05 13.84
N ASP A 163 4.31 5.07 13.69
CA ASP A 163 3.63 5.93 12.72
C ASP A 163 3.67 7.41 13.14
N ALA A 164 3.62 7.70 14.44
CA ALA A 164 3.82 9.05 14.94
C ALA A 164 5.24 9.57 14.66
N ALA A 165 6.25 8.70 14.74
CA ALA A 165 7.61 9.05 14.37
C ALA A 165 7.76 9.33 12.88
N VAL A 166 7.11 8.52 12.02
CA VAL A 166 7.05 8.75 10.56
C VAL A 166 6.35 10.07 10.26
N LEU A 167 5.19 10.33 10.87
CA LEU A 167 4.46 11.59 10.73
C LEU A 167 5.32 12.79 11.09
N ARG A 168 6.00 12.73 12.25
CA ARG A 168 6.89 13.80 12.73
C ARG A 168 8.00 14.13 11.75
N ALA A 169 8.58 13.13 11.08
CA ALA A 169 9.62 13.31 10.08
C ALA A 169 9.05 13.82 8.75
N ALA A 170 7.87 13.36 8.35
CA ALA A 170 7.23 13.70 7.08
C ALA A 170 6.63 15.11 7.05
N LEU A 171 6.09 15.63 8.16
CA LEU A 171 5.39 16.92 8.22
C LEU A 171 6.22 18.11 7.68
N PRO A 172 7.49 18.34 8.09
CA PRO A 172 8.27 19.45 7.55
C PRO A 172 8.56 19.29 6.04
N ILE A 173 8.70 18.06 5.55
CA ILE A 173 8.91 17.77 4.13
C ILE A 173 7.62 18.02 3.33
N ALA A 174 6.48 17.62 3.89
CA ALA A 174 5.16 17.87 3.30
C ALA A 174 4.86 19.38 3.18
N ALA A 175 5.23 20.16 4.19
CA ALA A 175 5.12 21.64 4.17
C ALA A 175 6.16 22.32 3.28
N GLY A 176 7.23 21.64 2.87
CA GLY A 176 8.31 22.14 2.01
C GLY A 176 7.95 22.06 0.53
N ASP A 177 8.94 21.87 -0.32
CA ASP A 177 8.85 21.94 -1.79
C ASP A 177 9.26 20.65 -2.52
N ALA A 178 9.45 19.52 -1.80
CA ALA A 178 9.78 18.24 -2.40
C ALA A 178 8.78 17.88 -3.50
N PRO A 179 9.22 17.61 -4.74
CA PRO A 179 8.31 17.32 -5.86
C PRO A 179 7.56 16.00 -5.68
N LEU A 180 8.18 15.05 -5.00
CA LEU A 180 7.58 13.77 -4.63
C LEU A 180 7.92 13.47 -3.16
N LEU A 181 6.89 13.23 -2.36
CA LEU A 181 7.00 12.74 -1.00
C LEU A 181 6.27 11.41 -0.89
N ILE A 182 6.97 10.38 -0.45
CA ILE A 182 6.39 9.05 -0.14
C ILE A 182 6.46 8.90 1.36
N VAL A 183 5.34 8.61 2.00
CA VAL A 183 5.25 8.43 3.46
C VAL A 183 4.74 7.02 3.71
N HIS A 184 5.59 6.18 4.27
CA HIS A 184 5.32 4.78 4.56
C HIS A 184 5.00 4.58 6.04
N PHE A 185 3.74 4.30 6.35
CA PHE A 185 3.25 3.93 7.67
C PHE A 185 3.10 2.43 7.75
N HIS A 186 3.74 1.77 8.71
CA HIS A 186 3.72 0.30 8.82
C HIS A 186 3.20 -0.24 10.17
N GLY A 187 2.83 0.63 11.10
CA GLY A 187 2.38 0.19 12.42
C GLY A 187 1.02 -0.54 12.40
N LEU A 188 0.26 -0.47 11.30
CA LEU A 188 -0.95 -1.28 11.16
C LEU A 188 -0.57 -2.74 10.90
N ASP A 189 0.33 -3.02 9.95
CA ASP A 189 0.81 -4.38 9.66
C ASP A 189 1.42 -5.04 10.92
N ASP A 190 2.24 -4.29 11.68
CA ASP A 190 2.80 -4.77 12.95
C ASP A 190 1.70 -5.22 13.92
N LEU A 191 0.64 -4.42 14.09
CA LEU A 191 -0.46 -4.78 14.98
C LEU A 191 -1.32 -5.92 14.42
N GLU A 192 -1.56 -5.96 13.12
CA GLU A 192 -2.32 -7.04 12.48
C GLU A 192 -1.64 -8.40 12.64
N HIS A 193 -0.33 -8.46 12.65
CA HIS A 193 0.41 -9.68 12.96
C HIS A 193 0.05 -10.25 14.33
N ASP A 194 -0.29 -9.42 15.31
CA ASP A 194 -0.67 -9.86 16.66
C ASP A 194 -2.16 -10.19 16.78
N VAL A 195 -3.04 -9.40 16.14
CA VAL A 195 -4.50 -9.46 16.39
C VAL A 195 -5.34 -9.88 15.17
N GLY A 196 -4.72 -10.04 14.00
CA GLY A 196 -5.41 -10.29 12.74
C GLY A 196 -6.19 -9.07 12.26
N ASP A 197 -7.16 -9.29 11.37
CA ASP A 197 -8.00 -8.26 10.74
C ASP A 197 -9.25 -7.88 11.57
N ASP A 198 -9.17 -7.96 12.90
CA ASP A 198 -10.26 -7.59 13.80
C ASP A 198 -10.37 -6.07 13.92
N GLU A 199 -11.40 -5.50 13.27
CA GLU A 199 -11.59 -4.04 13.20
C GLU A 199 -11.74 -3.36 14.57
N ALA A 200 -12.24 -4.08 15.59
CA ALA A 200 -12.41 -3.51 16.92
C ALA A 200 -11.06 -3.39 17.65
N LEU A 201 -10.16 -4.36 17.46
CA LEU A 201 -8.81 -4.34 18.01
C LEU A 201 -7.90 -3.37 17.24
N LEU A 202 -8.18 -3.12 15.98
CA LEU A 202 -7.44 -2.18 15.13
C LEU A 202 -7.97 -0.74 15.18
N ALA A 203 -9.08 -0.47 15.87
CA ALA A 203 -9.78 0.81 15.83
C ALA A 203 -8.89 2.01 16.18
N ASP A 204 -8.13 1.93 17.25
CA ASP A 204 -7.25 3.03 17.70
C ASP A 204 -6.11 3.28 16.68
N LYS A 205 -5.56 2.22 16.10
CA LYS A 205 -4.52 2.33 15.06
C LYS A 205 -5.07 2.94 13.78
N LEU A 206 -6.28 2.55 13.35
CA LEU A 206 -6.94 3.13 12.19
C LEU A 206 -7.26 4.63 12.40
N HIS A 207 -7.67 5.03 13.61
CA HIS A 207 -7.83 6.44 13.97
C HIS A 207 -6.50 7.20 13.94
N GLU A 208 -5.42 6.62 14.48
CA GLU A 208 -4.10 7.22 14.43
C GLU A 208 -3.64 7.49 12.99
N LEU A 209 -3.84 6.52 12.09
CA LEU A 209 -3.52 6.66 10.67
C LEU A 209 -4.38 7.73 9.99
N ASP A 210 -5.69 7.78 10.26
CA ASP A 210 -6.59 8.81 9.73
C ASP A 210 -6.15 10.22 10.13
N ASP A 211 -5.78 10.39 11.41
CA ASP A 211 -5.27 11.64 11.95
C ASP A 211 -3.91 12.03 11.33
N ALA A 212 -3.01 11.06 11.13
CA ALA A 212 -1.72 11.28 10.48
C ALA A 212 -1.88 11.71 9.02
N VAL A 213 -2.73 11.02 8.26
CA VAL A 213 -3.07 11.37 6.87
C VAL A 213 -3.69 12.77 6.82
N ARG A 214 -4.63 13.06 7.70
CA ARG A 214 -5.26 14.40 7.80
C ARG A 214 -4.25 15.50 8.08
N ALA A 215 -3.31 15.28 9.00
CA ALA A 215 -2.27 16.24 9.34
C ALA A 215 -1.34 16.53 8.15
N LEU A 216 -0.94 15.51 7.39
CA LEU A 216 -0.13 15.68 6.18
C LEU A 216 -0.90 16.42 5.09
N CYS A 217 -2.16 16.04 4.83
CA CYS A 217 -3.01 16.71 3.85
C CYS A 217 -3.29 18.19 4.19
N ALA A 218 -3.29 18.54 5.47
CA ALA A 218 -3.51 19.92 5.89
C ALA A 218 -2.37 20.87 5.49
N VAL A 219 -1.13 20.38 5.41
CA VAL A 219 0.07 21.18 5.10
C VAL A 219 0.58 20.98 3.67
N PHE A 220 0.27 19.85 3.05
CA PHE A 220 0.68 19.56 1.68
C PHE A 220 -0.17 20.34 0.67
N ARG A 221 0.43 20.73 -0.47
CA ARG A 221 -0.27 21.31 -1.62
C ARG A 221 0.15 20.58 -2.88
N GLY A 222 -0.80 19.94 -3.56
CA GLY A 222 -0.57 19.13 -4.74
C GLY A 222 -1.49 17.92 -4.79
N ALA A 223 -1.15 16.93 -5.60
CA ALA A 223 -1.91 15.70 -5.69
C ALA A 223 -1.45 14.69 -4.62
N ALA A 224 -2.38 13.98 -4.02
CA ALA A 224 -2.09 12.88 -3.10
C ALA A 224 -2.66 11.56 -3.62
N ILE A 225 -1.90 10.48 -3.47
CA ILE A 225 -2.32 9.09 -3.73
C ILE A 225 -2.30 8.36 -2.39
N LEU A 226 -3.42 7.76 -2.01
CA LEU A 226 -3.49 6.84 -0.88
C LEU A 226 -3.51 5.41 -1.44
N CYS A 227 -2.61 4.57 -0.96
CA CYS A 227 -2.49 3.18 -1.36
C CYS A 227 -1.96 2.32 -0.22
N ALA A 228 -2.03 1.01 -0.42
CA ALA A 228 -1.40 0.01 0.43
C ALA A 228 -0.72 -1.04 -0.45
N ASP A 229 0.04 -1.91 0.16
CA ASP A 229 0.80 -2.96 -0.51
C ASP A 229 0.11 -4.31 -0.48
N HIS A 230 -0.42 -4.72 0.65
CA HIS A 230 -1.18 -5.94 0.87
C HIS A 230 -2.24 -5.74 1.96
N GLY A 231 -3.04 -6.75 2.17
CA GLY A 231 -3.85 -6.87 3.37
C GLY A 231 -3.45 -8.12 4.13
N VAL A 232 -4.25 -8.48 5.13
CA VAL A 232 -3.97 -9.55 6.07
C VAL A 232 -5.13 -10.53 6.15
N HIS A 233 -4.84 -11.83 6.19
CA HIS A 233 -5.79 -12.87 6.55
C HIS A 233 -5.50 -13.39 7.95
N ARG A 234 -6.53 -13.97 8.59
CA ARG A 234 -6.38 -14.56 9.91
C ARG A 234 -5.86 -15.99 9.80
N GLU A 235 -4.81 -16.31 10.56
CA GLU A 235 -4.23 -17.65 10.67
C GLU A 235 -3.88 -17.92 12.15
N ASP A 236 -4.42 -18.98 12.73
CA ASP A 236 -4.17 -19.42 14.12
C ASP A 236 -4.38 -18.32 15.19
N GLY A 237 -5.31 -17.39 14.93
CA GLY A 237 -5.65 -16.31 15.86
C GLY A 237 -4.85 -15.02 15.66
N ALA A 238 -3.79 -15.05 14.88
CA ALA A 238 -2.93 -13.93 14.50
C ALA A 238 -3.20 -13.50 13.06
N GLY A 239 -2.57 -12.43 12.60
CA GLY A 239 -2.58 -12.02 11.20
C GLY A 239 -1.40 -12.60 10.44
N SER A 240 -1.63 -12.90 9.17
CA SER A 240 -0.60 -13.33 8.23
C SER A 240 -0.94 -12.83 6.83
N HIS A 241 0.06 -12.71 5.98
CA HIS A 241 -0.11 -12.31 4.58
C HIS A 241 0.89 -13.07 3.68
N GLY A 242 0.82 -12.87 2.37
CA GLY A 242 1.71 -13.55 1.42
C GLY A 242 1.02 -14.69 0.66
N ARG A 243 -0.27 -14.92 0.90
CA ARG A 243 -1.05 -15.94 0.20
C ARG A 243 -1.82 -15.34 -0.97
N PHE A 244 -2.23 -16.23 -1.86
CA PHE A 244 -3.20 -15.92 -2.90
C PHE A 244 -4.63 -15.93 -2.30
N ASP A 245 -4.89 -14.97 -1.41
CA ASP A 245 -6.16 -14.77 -0.71
C ASP A 245 -6.68 -13.36 -1.05
N CYS A 246 -7.99 -13.18 -1.19
CA CYS A 246 -8.55 -11.88 -1.54
C CYS A 246 -8.26 -10.80 -0.50
N ARG A 247 -8.13 -11.18 0.79
CA ARG A 247 -7.79 -10.25 1.87
C ARG A 247 -6.39 -9.71 1.75
N ASP A 248 -5.43 -10.55 1.27
CA ASP A 248 -4.04 -10.17 1.05
C ASP A 248 -3.86 -9.41 -0.28
N MET A 249 -4.62 -9.83 -1.33
CA MET A 249 -4.38 -9.43 -2.72
C MET A 249 -5.07 -8.13 -3.14
N PHE A 250 -6.02 -7.62 -2.36
CA PHE A 250 -6.72 -6.37 -2.69
C PHE A 250 -6.49 -5.30 -1.64
N VAL A 251 -6.12 -4.11 -2.13
CA VAL A 251 -5.74 -2.96 -1.32
C VAL A 251 -6.54 -1.72 -1.74
N PRO A 252 -6.74 -0.72 -0.87
CA PRO A 252 -7.35 0.54 -1.26
C PRO A 252 -6.42 1.34 -2.17
N TYR A 253 -7.01 2.04 -3.13
CA TYR A 253 -6.36 3.01 -3.99
C TYR A 253 -7.28 4.22 -4.18
N GLY A 254 -6.81 5.41 -3.85
CA GLY A 254 -7.56 6.64 -4.04
C GLY A 254 -6.65 7.82 -4.33
N GLU A 255 -7.21 8.85 -4.98
CA GLU A 255 -6.50 10.07 -5.34
C GLU A 255 -7.28 11.29 -4.81
N ALA A 256 -6.55 12.34 -4.45
CA ALA A 256 -7.11 13.62 -4.04
C ALA A 256 -6.23 14.77 -4.53
N LEU A 257 -6.83 15.94 -4.78
CA LEU A 257 -6.13 17.20 -4.98
C LEU A 257 -6.28 18.03 -3.69
N LEU A 258 -5.14 18.47 -3.12
CA LEU A 258 -5.06 19.14 -1.82
C LEU A 258 -4.69 20.62 -1.94
#